data_0e139e0c9003bc40d3612348a73ef44e
#
_entry.id   0e139e0c9003bc40d3612348a73ef44e
#
_cell.length_a   1.000
_cell.length_b   1.000
_cell.length_c   1.000
_cell.angle_alpha   90.00
_cell.angle_beta   90.00
_cell.angle_gamma   90.00
#
_symmetry.space_group_name_H-M   'P 1'
#
loop_
_entity.id
_entity.type
_entity.pdbx_description
1 polymer ?
#
loop_
_entity_poly.entity_id
_entity_poly.type
_entity_poly.pdbx_seq_one_letter_code
_entity_poly.pdbx_strand_id
1 'polypeptide(L)'
;MLYNLFMRILTSESMSMCDRRSMDDQKVDEIYLVNKAARACFDNIRDKINKESKIIVVCGNSNNSSDGFCLTDILIKEGYDAKALYLFDKSKMNKTCSHFYKGELVTKELGNPDVIIDCVIGNGLRGALREDVVELINLLNNTKAYKIAIDLPTGLNSNTGNYNPVCFKADLTIAINNLKLGHLLNRGPDVCGEIRIADIGLNDYEDLEHVDTIKLDVKHKRLAFSNKYDYGSILVIGSNVSMAGAGIMSAISALKSGAGLVTLAVPKTNYDVVSIKAPLEIMVKKLEDNDNLLIKKDTVVFGPGLGRCEDYSTLLRELLSRDINLIVDADGLFHLSKIDDIKEIKKCRLCITPHFGEAATLLGKSIKDDSFTCFKELIDKYDCITVLKGHNTLVGDKDRYYLSLYGNSGMATAGSGDVLSGIIAGLALKELNLSKVSQAVALHGFAGDKAKELYGEASLTASDIYNSIYLGFK
;
A
#
# COMPACT_ATOMS: atom_id res chain seq x y z
N MET A 1 14.95 -2.12 6.97
CA MET A 1 13.83 -1.16 6.94
C MET A 1 13.68 -0.67 5.51
N LEU A 2 12.60 -1.06 4.85
CA LEU A 2 12.32 -0.75 3.42
C LEU A 2 11.95 0.72 3.16
N TYR A 3 11.64 1.51 4.19
CA TYR A 3 11.09 2.88 4.11
C TYR A 3 11.95 3.94 3.42
N ASN A 4 13.26 3.70 3.25
CA ASN A 4 14.18 4.70 2.68
C ASN A 4 14.65 4.38 1.26
N LEU A 5 14.20 3.28 0.68
CA LEU A 5 14.58 2.85 -0.66
C LEU A 5 13.45 3.19 -1.65
N PHE A 6 13.82 3.84 -2.74
CA PHE A 6 12.96 3.86 -3.92
C PHE A 6 13.00 2.47 -4.53
N MET A 7 11.86 1.78 -4.59
CA MET A 7 11.74 0.43 -5.09
C MET A 7 10.60 0.35 -6.08
N ARG A 8 10.82 -0.43 -7.12
CA ARG A 8 9.79 -0.80 -8.09
C ARG A 8 9.16 -2.12 -7.67
N ILE A 9 7.83 -2.13 -7.53
CA ILE A 9 7.02 -3.28 -7.17
C ILE A 9 6.30 -3.75 -8.43
N LEU A 10 6.44 -5.01 -8.78
CA LEU A 10 5.91 -5.55 -10.02
C LEU A 10 4.61 -6.33 -9.80
N THR A 11 3.78 -6.38 -10.86
CA THR A 11 2.73 -7.40 -10.95
C THR A 11 3.36 -8.76 -11.26
N SER A 12 2.60 -9.84 -11.05
CA SER A 12 3.03 -11.20 -11.41
C SER A 12 3.41 -11.32 -12.88
N GLU A 13 2.62 -10.69 -13.74
CA GLU A 13 2.78 -10.66 -15.19
C GLU A 13 4.04 -9.89 -15.57
N SER A 14 4.23 -8.71 -15.01
CA SER A 14 5.40 -7.87 -15.24
C SER A 14 6.68 -8.56 -14.77
N MET A 15 6.65 -9.24 -13.60
CA MET A 15 7.80 -10.01 -13.12
C MET A 15 8.17 -11.13 -14.10
N SER A 16 7.19 -11.90 -14.60
CA SER A 16 7.43 -12.97 -15.57
C SER A 16 7.93 -12.45 -16.93
N MET A 17 7.55 -11.22 -17.32
CA MET A 17 8.08 -10.56 -18.53
C MET A 17 9.49 -10.04 -18.29
N CYS A 18 9.77 -9.50 -17.11
CA CYS A 18 11.09 -9.04 -16.68
C CYS A 18 12.11 -10.20 -16.73
N ASP A 19 11.77 -11.36 -16.18
CA ASP A 19 12.60 -12.57 -16.22
C ASP A 19 12.96 -12.94 -17.67
N ARG A 20 11.94 -13.06 -18.53
CA ARG A 20 12.14 -13.46 -19.94
C ARG A 20 13.01 -12.47 -20.72
N ARG A 21 12.68 -11.18 -20.65
CA ARG A 21 13.44 -10.12 -21.33
C ARG A 21 14.89 -10.08 -20.84
N SER A 22 15.09 -10.19 -19.51
CA SER A 22 16.45 -10.19 -18.95
C SER A 22 17.27 -11.40 -19.38
N MET A 23 16.66 -12.60 -19.51
CA MET A 23 17.35 -13.76 -20.07
C MET A 23 17.78 -13.53 -21.52
N ASP A 24 16.90 -12.98 -22.35
CA ASP A 24 17.17 -12.67 -23.75
C ASP A 24 18.28 -11.63 -23.90
N ASP A 25 18.19 -10.52 -23.17
CA ASP A 25 19.14 -9.40 -23.23
C ASP A 25 20.53 -9.79 -22.71
N GLN A 26 20.58 -10.54 -21.61
CA GLN A 26 21.82 -11.00 -20.98
C GLN A 26 22.37 -12.29 -21.62
N LYS A 27 21.61 -12.91 -22.53
CA LYS A 27 21.95 -14.20 -23.20
C LYS A 27 22.24 -15.31 -22.21
N VAL A 28 21.41 -15.43 -21.16
CA VAL A 28 21.49 -16.46 -20.12
C VAL A 28 20.25 -17.34 -20.16
N ASP A 29 20.37 -18.56 -19.65
CA ASP A 29 19.27 -19.50 -19.54
C ASP A 29 18.63 -19.50 -18.14
N GLU A 30 17.51 -20.21 -18.02
CA GLU A 30 16.78 -20.37 -16.76
C GLU A 30 17.63 -21.04 -15.67
N ILE A 31 18.50 -21.99 -16.04
CA ILE A 31 19.40 -22.69 -15.11
C ILE A 31 20.37 -21.70 -14.47
N TYR A 32 20.90 -20.77 -15.26
CA TYR A 32 21.76 -19.70 -14.73
C TYR A 32 21.04 -18.81 -13.74
N LEU A 33 19.79 -18.40 -14.02
CA LEU A 33 18.99 -17.57 -13.11
C LEU A 33 18.68 -18.31 -11.82
N VAL A 34 18.29 -19.57 -11.86
CA VAL A 34 18.04 -20.40 -10.66
C VAL A 34 19.30 -20.48 -9.77
N ASN A 35 20.48 -20.70 -10.35
CA ASN A 35 21.72 -20.69 -9.57
C ASN A 35 21.99 -19.35 -8.91
N LYS A 36 21.76 -18.22 -9.61
CA LYS A 36 21.88 -16.88 -9.04
C LYS A 36 20.86 -16.65 -7.93
N ALA A 37 19.61 -17.02 -8.15
CA ALA A 37 18.53 -16.86 -7.18
C ALA A 37 18.80 -17.66 -5.91
N ALA A 38 19.14 -18.94 -6.03
CA ALA A 38 19.46 -19.78 -4.89
C ALA A 38 20.67 -19.26 -4.09
N ARG A 39 21.72 -18.76 -4.78
CA ARG A 39 22.88 -18.17 -4.10
C ARG A 39 22.51 -16.88 -3.39
N ALA A 40 21.79 -15.98 -4.03
CA ALA A 40 21.32 -14.73 -3.42
C ALA A 40 20.37 -14.99 -2.24
N CYS A 41 19.48 -16.00 -2.34
CA CYS A 41 18.65 -16.43 -1.23
C CYS A 41 19.49 -16.92 -0.05
N PHE A 42 20.49 -17.78 -0.29
CA PHE A 42 21.42 -18.24 0.74
C PHE A 42 22.12 -17.05 1.45
N ASP A 43 22.64 -16.09 0.69
CA ASP A 43 23.33 -14.93 1.25
C ASP A 43 22.41 -14.06 2.13
N ASN A 44 21.09 -14.06 1.84
CA ASN A 44 20.07 -13.33 2.61
C ASN A 44 19.52 -14.08 3.84
N ILE A 45 19.75 -15.40 3.96
CA ILE A 45 19.27 -16.20 5.10
C ILE A 45 20.36 -16.62 6.06
N ARG A 46 21.64 -16.61 5.65
CA ARG A 46 22.77 -17.17 6.42
C ARG A 46 22.95 -16.58 7.81
N ASP A 47 22.53 -15.35 8.05
CA ASP A 47 22.56 -14.69 9.36
C ASP A 47 21.39 -15.08 10.28
N LYS A 48 20.41 -15.81 9.76
CA LYS A 48 19.20 -16.27 10.47
C LYS A 48 19.24 -17.78 10.79
N ILE A 49 20.23 -18.51 10.26
CA ILE A 49 20.34 -19.96 10.42
C ILE A 49 21.71 -20.33 11.00
N ASN A 50 21.76 -21.36 11.85
CA ASN A 50 22.98 -21.87 12.43
C ASN A 50 23.41 -23.18 11.76
N LYS A 51 24.72 -23.52 11.86
CA LYS A 51 25.27 -24.73 11.27
C LYS A 51 24.69 -26.01 11.88
N GLU A 52 24.34 -25.96 13.16
CA GLU A 52 23.74 -27.07 13.90
C GLU A 52 22.23 -27.23 13.66
N SER A 53 21.59 -26.24 13.01
CA SER A 53 20.17 -26.28 12.74
C SER A 53 19.82 -27.35 11.70
N LYS A 54 18.79 -28.13 11.99
CA LYS A 54 18.17 -29.07 11.04
C LYS A 54 17.27 -28.27 10.10
N ILE A 55 17.64 -28.21 8.82
CA ILE A 55 16.94 -27.40 7.82
C ILE A 55 16.17 -28.30 6.88
N ILE A 56 14.88 -28.03 6.73
CA ILE A 56 14.04 -28.68 5.72
C ILE A 56 13.61 -27.65 4.69
N VAL A 57 14.01 -27.85 3.43
CA VAL A 57 13.57 -27.06 2.29
C VAL A 57 12.40 -27.78 1.61
N VAL A 58 11.21 -27.21 1.65
CA VAL A 58 9.99 -27.84 1.14
C VAL A 58 9.83 -27.47 -0.34
N CYS A 59 9.87 -28.46 -1.22
CA CYS A 59 9.83 -28.29 -2.65
C CYS A 59 8.58 -28.96 -3.27
N GLY A 60 8.01 -28.31 -4.29
CA GLY A 60 6.95 -28.83 -5.14
C GLY A 60 7.43 -29.12 -6.57
N ASN A 61 6.60 -28.80 -7.58
CA ASN A 61 6.87 -29.01 -8.99
C ASN A 61 7.02 -27.69 -9.77
N SER A 62 7.15 -26.54 -9.09
CA SER A 62 7.19 -25.20 -9.68
C SER A 62 8.62 -24.71 -9.93
N ASN A 63 8.77 -23.57 -10.60
CA ASN A 63 10.08 -22.91 -10.76
C ASN A 63 10.68 -22.52 -9.40
N ASN A 64 9.86 -22.04 -8.44
CA ASN A 64 10.31 -21.78 -7.07
C ASN A 64 10.93 -23.03 -6.38
N SER A 65 10.48 -24.22 -6.76
CA SER A 65 11.07 -25.46 -6.26
C SER A 65 12.42 -25.77 -6.91
N SER A 66 12.69 -25.25 -8.09
CA SER A 66 14.04 -25.30 -8.70
C SER A 66 15.04 -24.52 -7.83
N ASP A 67 14.66 -23.33 -7.38
CA ASP A 67 15.43 -22.52 -6.43
C ASP A 67 15.63 -23.27 -5.11
N GLY A 68 14.60 -23.94 -4.61
CA GLY A 68 14.64 -24.74 -3.39
C GLY A 68 15.60 -25.94 -3.46
N PHE A 69 15.58 -26.72 -4.54
CA PHE A 69 16.52 -27.84 -4.73
C PHE A 69 17.96 -27.34 -4.87
N CYS A 70 18.17 -26.26 -5.64
CA CYS A 70 19.48 -25.63 -5.79
C CYS A 70 19.99 -25.06 -4.43
N LEU A 71 19.10 -24.40 -3.68
CA LEU A 71 19.41 -23.87 -2.35
C LEU A 71 19.79 -25.00 -1.36
N THR A 72 19.12 -26.16 -1.43
CA THR A 72 19.47 -27.33 -0.60
C THR A 72 20.90 -27.80 -0.88
N ASP A 73 21.30 -27.90 -2.14
CA ASP A 73 22.66 -28.27 -2.53
C ASP A 73 23.70 -27.25 -2.03
N ILE A 74 23.37 -25.95 -2.12
CA ILE A 74 24.22 -24.87 -1.60
C ILE A 74 24.37 -24.99 -0.07
N LEU A 75 23.26 -25.14 0.66
CA LEU A 75 23.29 -25.29 2.13
C LEU A 75 24.18 -26.45 2.57
N ILE A 76 24.08 -27.63 1.92
CA ILE A 76 24.91 -28.79 2.24
C ILE A 76 26.41 -28.51 1.95
N LYS A 77 26.71 -27.91 0.79
CA LYS A 77 28.10 -27.54 0.43
C LYS A 77 28.72 -26.53 1.39
N GLU A 78 27.87 -25.63 1.92
CA GLU A 78 28.29 -24.66 2.94
C GLU A 78 28.33 -25.26 4.36
N GLY A 79 28.06 -26.57 4.53
CA GLY A 79 28.20 -27.32 5.78
C GLY A 79 27.00 -27.21 6.73
N TYR A 80 25.78 -27.01 6.23
CA TYR A 80 24.55 -27.09 7.01
C TYR A 80 23.91 -28.48 6.91
N ASP A 81 23.17 -28.89 7.95
CA ASP A 81 22.36 -30.11 7.95
C ASP A 81 21.03 -29.79 7.25
N ALA A 82 20.98 -29.98 5.93
CA ALA A 82 19.83 -29.63 5.11
C ALA A 82 19.33 -30.81 4.26
N LYS A 83 18.01 -30.90 4.10
CA LYS A 83 17.35 -31.85 3.18
C LYS A 83 16.16 -31.18 2.47
N ALA A 84 15.90 -31.60 1.23
CA ALA A 84 14.70 -31.21 0.51
C ALA A 84 13.53 -32.16 0.86
N LEU A 85 12.45 -31.63 1.41
CA LEU A 85 11.19 -32.39 1.57
C LEU A 85 10.41 -32.32 0.26
N TYR A 86 10.18 -33.49 -0.35
CA TYR A 86 9.43 -33.60 -1.60
C TYR A 86 8.40 -34.72 -1.53
N LEU A 87 7.13 -34.34 -1.49
CA LEU A 87 5.99 -35.25 -1.28
C LEU A 87 5.16 -35.43 -2.56
N PHE A 88 5.49 -34.75 -3.65
CA PHE A 88 4.69 -34.71 -4.87
C PHE A 88 5.10 -35.79 -5.89
N ASP A 89 4.31 -35.91 -6.96
CA ASP A 89 4.56 -36.82 -8.07
C ASP A 89 5.67 -36.25 -8.98
N LYS A 90 6.80 -36.97 -9.03
CA LYS A 90 7.96 -36.60 -9.84
C LYS A 90 7.67 -36.52 -11.32
N SER A 91 6.68 -37.27 -11.84
CA SER A 91 6.31 -37.21 -13.26
C SER A 91 5.73 -35.86 -13.68
N LYS A 92 5.27 -35.07 -12.71
CA LYS A 92 4.70 -33.71 -12.94
C LYS A 92 5.73 -32.57 -12.75
N MET A 93 6.98 -32.93 -12.47
CA MET A 93 8.06 -31.97 -12.28
C MET A 93 8.41 -31.30 -13.62
N ASN A 94 8.56 -29.99 -13.65
CA ASN A 94 9.00 -29.31 -14.86
C ASN A 94 10.49 -29.63 -15.18
N LYS A 95 10.93 -29.28 -16.38
CA LYS A 95 12.28 -29.61 -16.85
C LYS A 95 13.36 -28.95 -15.99
N THR A 96 13.22 -27.71 -15.63
CA THR A 96 14.17 -26.94 -14.82
C THR A 96 14.26 -27.49 -13.40
N CYS A 97 13.12 -27.75 -12.77
CA CYS A 97 13.05 -28.35 -11.45
C CYS A 97 13.69 -29.77 -11.45
N SER A 98 13.47 -30.58 -12.51
CA SER A 98 14.08 -31.91 -12.66
C SER A 98 15.60 -31.85 -12.80
N HIS A 99 16.15 -30.76 -13.36
CA HIS A 99 17.61 -30.54 -13.47
C HIS A 99 18.28 -30.44 -12.10
N PHE A 100 17.65 -29.73 -11.15
CA PHE A 100 18.20 -29.52 -9.81
C PHE A 100 17.81 -30.62 -8.81
N TYR A 101 16.90 -31.51 -9.15
CA TYR A 101 16.49 -32.60 -8.27
C TYR A 101 17.61 -33.64 -8.13
N LYS A 102 18.12 -33.83 -6.90
CA LYS A 102 19.08 -34.86 -6.53
C LYS A 102 18.44 -35.78 -5.49
N GLY A 103 18.17 -37.04 -5.87
CA GLY A 103 17.43 -37.99 -5.04
C GLY A 103 18.06 -38.25 -3.67
N GLU A 104 19.39 -38.23 -3.59
CA GLU A 104 20.18 -38.40 -2.37
C GLU A 104 19.99 -37.26 -1.34
N LEU A 105 19.56 -36.09 -1.78
CA LEU A 105 19.28 -34.92 -0.93
C LEU A 105 17.83 -34.81 -0.48
N VAL A 106 16.97 -35.75 -0.92
CA VAL A 106 15.53 -35.68 -0.73
C VAL A 106 15.07 -36.59 0.41
N THR A 107 14.13 -36.09 1.20
CA THR A 107 13.41 -36.84 2.24
C THR A 107 11.91 -36.88 1.97
N LYS A 108 11.22 -37.85 2.55
CA LYS A 108 9.75 -37.95 2.60
C LYS A 108 9.20 -37.61 3.99
N GLU A 109 10.07 -37.37 4.95
CA GLU A 109 9.72 -37.13 6.33
C GLU A 109 10.08 -35.69 6.72
N LEU A 110 9.14 -34.98 7.33
CA LEU A 110 9.39 -33.64 7.88
C LEU A 110 10.32 -33.70 9.10
N GLY A 111 10.15 -34.70 9.95
CA GLY A 111 10.88 -34.80 11.20
C GLY A 111 10.60 -33.63 12.16
N ASN A 112 11.63 -33.24 12.92
CA ASN A 112 11.58 -32.08 13.82
C ASN A 112 12.65 -31.05 13.37
N PRO A 113 12.36 -30.22 12.36
CA PRO A 113 13.30 -29.22 11.88
C PRO A 113 13.34 -28.00 12.81
N ASP A 114 14.52 -27.36 12.88
CA ASP A 114 14.69 -26.06 13.50
C ASP A 114 14.31 -24.93 12.54
N VAL A 115 14.50 -25.17 11.22
CA VAL A 115 14.20 -24.23 10.14
C VAL A 115 13.42 -24.91 9.02
N ILE A 116 12.36 -24.27 8.57
CA ILE A 116 11.58 -24.68 7.39
C ILE A 116 11.73 -23.59 6.35
N ILE A 117 12.11 -23.98 5.12
CA ILE A 117 12.20 -23.07 3.97
C ILE A 117 11.13 -23.48 2.94
N ASP A 118 10.14 -22.63 2.72
CA ASP A 118 9.06 -22.86 1.77
C ASP A 118 9.49 -22.44 0.35
N CYS A 119 9.55 -23.41 -0.55
CA CYS A 119 9.81 -23.26 -1.98
C CYS A 119 8.78 -24.01 -2.82
N VAL A 120 7.53 -24.16 -2.34
CA VAL A 120 6.51 -24.97 -3.06
C VAL A 120 5.95 -24.22 -4.24
N ILE A 121 5.43 -22.98 -4.03
CA ILE A 121 4.85 -22.13 -5.07
C ILE A 121 5.20 -20.67 -4.75
N GLY A 122 5.87 -19.96 -5.68
CA GLY A 122 6.13 -18.53 -5.60
C GLY A 122 5.15 -17.72 -6.47
N ASN A 123 5.68 -16.85 -7.33
CA ASN A 123 4.92 -15.96 -8.24
C ASN A 123 3.93 -16.69 -9.18
N GLY A 124 4.04 -18.00 -9.33
CA GLY A 124 3.26 -18.80 -10.28
C GLY A 124 1.88 -19.25 -9.81
N LEU A 125 1.42 -18.88 -8.61
CA LEU A 125 0.11 -19.31 -8.13
C LEU A 125 -1.03 -18.77 -9.01
N ARG A 126 -1.85 -19.68 -9.53
CA ARG A 126 -3.08 -19.36 -10.28
C ARG A 126 -4.24 -20.15 -9.68
N GLY A 127 -5.29 -19.41 -9.25
CA GLY A 127 -6.47 -20.03 -8.64
C GLY A 127 -6.24 -20.54 -7.22
N ALA A 128 -7.06 -21.51 -6.78
CA ALA A 128 -6.99 -22.10 -5.46
C ALA A 128 -5.86 -23.14 -5.35
N LEU A 129 -5.33 -23.31 -4.13
CA LEU A 129 -4.38 -24.39 -3.83
C LEU A 129 -5.08 -25.76 -3.95
N ARG A 130 -4.33 -26.75 -4.40
CA ARG A 130 -4.77 -28.15 -4.38
C ARG A 130 -4.80 -28.68 -2.92
N GLU A 131 -5.63 -29.67 -2.67
CA GLU A 131 -5.87 -30.22 -1.34
C GLU A 131 -4.57 -30.76 -0.69
N ASP A 132 -3.74 -31.47 -1.46
CA ASP A 132 -2.43 -31.97 -1.00
C ASP A 132 -1.48 -30.85 -0.54
N VAL A 133 -1.54 -29.68 -1.19
CA VAL A 133 -0.76 -28.48 -0.80
C VAL A 133 -1.37 -27.82 0.42
N VAL A 134 -2.71 -27.76 0.52
CA VAL A 134 -3.41 -27.20 1.69
C VAL A 134 -3.05 -27.99 2.95
N GLU A 135 -3.10 -29.34 2.89
CA GLU A 135 -2.71 -30.19 4.01
C GLU A 135 -1.24 -29.98 4.41
N LEU A 136 -0.36 -29.93 3.42
CA LEU A 136 1.07 -29.67 3.67
C LEU A 136 1.28 -28.31 4.36
N ILE A 137 0.67 -27.23 3.86
CA ILE A 137 0.84 -25.88 4.45
C ILE A 137 0.28 -25.83 5.88
N ASN A 138 -0.84 -26.50 6.15
CA ASN A 138 -1.37 -26.62 7.52
C ASN A 138 -0.39 -27.34 8.44
N LEU A 139 0.23 -28.44 7.98
CA LEU A 139 1.26 -29.16 8.74
C LEU A 139 2.46 -28.24 9.04
N LEU A 140 2.96 -27.54 8.03
CA LEU A 140 4.14 -26.65 8.19
C LEU A 140 3.82 -25.47 9.13
N ASN A 141 2.63 -24.87 9.02
CA ASN A 141 2.22 -23.79 9.91
C ASN A 141 2.14 -24.20 11.38
N ASN A 142 1.73 -25.44 11.65
CA ASN A 142 1.62 -26.01 12.99
C ASN A 142 2.98 -26.54 13.54
N THR A 143 3.99 -26.69 12.69
CA THR A 143 5.33 -27.14 13.11
C THR A 143 6.06 -25.98 13.78
N LYS A 144 6.67 -26.24 14.94
CA LYS A 144 7.50 -25.27 15.67
C LYS A 144 8.88 -25.24 15.04
N ALA A 145 9.12 -24.23 14.20
CA ALA A 145 10.37 -23.98 13.51
C ALA A 145 10.46 -22.50 13.12
N TYR A 146 11.63 -21.98 12.82
CA TYR A 146 11.79 -20.71 12.14
C TYR A 146 11.41 -20.87 10.67
N LYS A 147 10.51 -20.04 10.17
CA LYS A 147 9.85 -20.23 8.87
C LYS A 147 10.32 -19.18 7.86
N ILE A 148 10.90 -19.63 6.76
CA ILE A 148 11.39 -18.78 5.67
C ILE A 148 10.60 -19.11 4.40
N ALA A 149 10.14 -18.10 3.67
CA ALA A 149 9.55 -18.26 2.34
C ALA A 149 10.51 -17.72 1.27
N ILE A 150 10.68 -18.47 0.19
CA ILE A 150 11.42 -18.02 -0.98
C ILE A 150 10.41 -17.48 -2.01
N ASP A 151 10.67 -16.30 -2.52
CA ASP A 151 9.87 -15.50 -3.43
C ASP A 151 8.56 -15.00 -2.80
N LEU A 152 7.61 -15.87 -2.56
CA LEU A 152 6.32 -15.60 -1.90
C LEU A 152 5.93 -16.77 -1.01
N PRO A 153 5.32 -16.53 0.16
CA PRO A 153 4.72 -17.60 0.95
C PRO A 153 3.71 -18.40 0.12
N THR A 154 3.85 -19.72 0.08
CA THR A 154 2.95 -20.59 -0.68
C THR A 154 1.49 -20.38 -0.27
N GLY A 155 0.66 -20.07 -1.25
CA GLY A 155 -0.77 -19.74 -1.06
C GLY A 155 -1.06 -18.25 -1.19
N LEU A 156 -0.08 -17.37 -1.08
CA LEU A 156 -0.26 -15.93 -1.25
C LEU A 156 -0.37 -15.58 -2.75
N ASN A 157 -1.40 -14.84 -3.11
CA ASN A 157 -1.53 -14.33 -4.48
C ASN A 157 -0.61 -13.11 -4.67
N SER A 158 0.26 -13.20 -5.67
CA SER A 158 1.31 -12.22 -5.94
C SER A 158 0.82 -10.83 -6.35
N ASN A 159 -0.39 -10.70 -6.90
CA ASN A 159 -0.98 -9.42 -7.27
C ASN A 159 -1.86 -8.83 -6.17
N THR A 160 -2.64 -9.67 -5.50
CA THR A 160 -3.68 -9.20 -4.58
C THR A 160 -3.27 -9.23 -3.11
N GLY A 161 -2.28 -10.05 -2.73
CA GLY A 161 -1.94 -10.28 -1.32
C GLY A 161 -3.02 -11.03 -0.54
N ASN A 162 -3.98 -11.64 -1.23
CA ASN A 162 -4.98 -12.51 -0.63
C ASN A 162 -4.57 -13.98 -0.75
N TYR A 163 -5.19 -14.84 0.07
CA TYR A 163 -5.02 -16.27 0.01
C TYR A 163 -6.30 -17.01 0.36
N ASN A 164 -6.49 -18.22 -0.20
CA ASN A 164 -7.64 -19.08 0.06
C ASN A 164 -7.30 -20.54 -0.27
N PRO A 165 -7.52 -21.52 0.64
CA PRO A 165 -8.02 -21.33 2.01
C PRO A 165 -6.91 -21.00 3.02
N VAL A 166 -5.64 -21.31 2.70
CA VAL A 166 -4.48 -21.22 3.60
C VAL A 166 -3.28 -20.60 2.89
N CYS A 167 -2.38 -20.02 3.68
CA CYS A 167 -1.07 -19.52 3.24
C CYS A 167 -0.01 -19.95 4.24
N PHE A 168 1.19 -20.22 3.77
CA PHE A 168 2.35 -20.41 4.63
C PHE A 168 2.64 -19.10 5.39
N LYS A 169 2.86 -19.21 6.70
CA LYS A 169 3.14 -18.04 7.57
C LYS A 169 4.64 -17.99 7.83
N ALA A 170 5.31 -17.10 7.12
CA ALA A 170 6.74 -16.92 7.22
C ALA A 170 7.12 -15.95 8.34
N ASP A 171 8.25 -16.20 9.00
CA ASP A 171 8.95 -15.23 9.85
C ASP A 171 9.83 -14.31 9.00
N LEU A 172 10.31 -14.83 7.85
CA LEU A 172 11.15 -14.13 6.87
C LEU A 172 10.73 -14.54 5.45
N THR A 173 10.56 -13.57 4.56
CA THR A 173 10.38 -13.81 3.12
C THR A 173 11.53 -13.21 2.32
N ILE A 174 12.12 -14.00 1.42
CA ILE A 174 13.16 -13.55 0.50
C ILE A 174 12.54 -13.35 -0.88
N ALA A 175 12.17 -12.11 -1.20
CA ALA A 175 11.64 -11.76 -2.52
C ALA A 175 12.76 -11.81 -3.56
N ILE A 176 12.58 -12.56 -4.64
CA ILE A 176 13.57 -12.66 -5.72
C ILE A 176 13.45 -11.43 -6.62
N ASN A 177 14.55 -10.71 -6.76
CA ASN A 177 14.80 -9.48 -7.53
C ASN A 177 13.90 -8.31 -7.13
N ASN A 178 12.59 -8.39 -7.33
CA ASN A 178 11.64 -7.33 -7.02
C ASN A 178 10.57 -7.81 -6.04
N LEU A 179 10.05 -6.87 -5.27
CA LEU A 179 8.78 -7.08 -4.56
C LEU A 179 7.64 -7.27 -5.57
N LYS A 180 6.69 -8.12 -5.22
CA LYS A 180 5.40 -8.24 -5.90
C LYS A 180 4.34 -7.55 -5.06
N LEU A 181 3.27 -7.05 -5.69
CA LEU A 181 2.19 -6.36 -5.00
C LEU A 181 1.65 -7.15 -3.80
N GLY A 182 1.54 -8.47 -3.96
CA GLY A 182 1.03 -9.36 -2.92
C GLY A 182 1.81 -9.39 -1.61
N HIS A 183 3.10 -9.05 -1.62
CA HIS A 183 3.87 -8.91 -0.37
C HIS A 183 3.35 -7.77 0.52
N LEU A 184 2.78 -6.73 -0.09
CA LEU A 184 2.51 -5.45 0.55
C LEU A 184 1.02 -5.12 0.63
N LEU A 185 0.16 -5.75 -0.17
CA LEU A 185 -1.27 -5.49 -0.20
C LEU A 185 -2.05 -6.47 0.67
N ASN A 186 -3.21 -6.04 1.13
CA ASN A 186 -4.20 -6.83 1.86
C ASN A 186 -3.58 -7.65 3.01
N ARG A 187 -3.57 -8.98 2.91
CA ARG A 187 -3.09 -9.91 3.95
C ARG A 187 -1.62 -10.30 3.80
N GLY A 188 -0.95 -9.83 2.75
CA GLY A 188 0.46 -10.11 2.53
C GLY A 188 1.36 -9.77 3.72
N PRO A 189 1.25 -8.54 4.30
CA PRO A 189 2.03 -8.17 5.48
C PRO A 189 1.84 -9.07 6.69
N ASP A 190 0.67 -9.73 6.84
CA ASP A 190 0.38 -10.63 7.97
C ASP A 190 1.09 -11.98 7.87
N VAL A 191 1.56 -12.37 6.67
CA VAL A 191 2.09 -13.72 6.40
C VAL A 191 3.52 -13.73 5.89
N CYS A 192 4.06 -12.58 5.43
CA CYS A 192 5.41 -12.49 4.89
C CYS A 192 6.51 -12.33 5.95
N GLY A 193 6.18 -11.87 7.17
CA GLY A 193 7.17 -11.55 8.19
C GLY A 193 8.16 -10.45 7.78
N GLU A 194 9.43 -10.56 8.18
CA GLU A 194 10.51 -9.71 7.66
C GLU A 194 10.68 -9.97 6.16
N ILE A 195 10.80 -8.91 5.34
CA ILE A 195 11.02 -9.08 3.90
C ILE A 195 12.43 -8.60 3.56
N ARG A 196 13.17 -9.43 2.82
CA ARG A 196 14.47 -9.11 2.21
C ARG A 196 14.40 -9.32 0.71
N ILE A 197 15.20 -8.60 -0.05
CA ILE A 197 15.28 -8.72 -1.50
C ILE A 197 16.58 -9.41 -1.88
N ALA A 198 16.47 -10.54 -2.57
CA ALA A 198 17.59 -11.24 -3.21
C ALA A 198 17.75 -10.68 -4.62
N ASP A 199 18.63 -9.69 -4.78
CA ASP A 199 18.95 -9.11 -6.07
C ASP A 199 19.71 -10.14 -6.94
N ILE A 200 19.17 -10.47 -8.09
CA ILE A 200 19.77 -11.38 -9.06
C ILE A 200 20.21 -10.66 -10.36
N GLY A 201 20.19 -9.34 -10.35
CA GLY A 201 20.69 -8.51 -11.44
C GLY A 201 19.87 -8.63 -12.72
N LEU A 202 18.53 -8.69 -12.61
CA LEU A 202 17.67 -8.52 -13.77
C LEU A 202 17.69 -7.06 -14.25
N ASN A 203 17.42 -6.87 -15.53
CA ASN A 203 17.31 -5.53 -16.09
C ASN A 203 16.03 -4.84 -15.58
N ASP A 204 16.07 -3.51 -15.52
CA ASP A 204 14.92 -2.70 -15.17
C ASP A 204 14.22 -2.22 -16.47
N TYR A 205 12.91 -2.46 -16.57
CA TYR A 205 12.09 -2.13 -17.74
C TYR A 205 10.97 -1.16 -17.33
N GLU A 206 11.08 0.10 -17.74
CA GLU A 206 10.12 1.16 -17.40
C GLU A 206 8.74 0.96 -18.04
N ASP A 207 8.66 0.24 -19.16
CA ASP A 207 7.42 -0.04 -19.88
C ASP A 207 6.57 -1.16 -19.26
N LEU A 208 7.09 -1.89 -18.28
CA LEU A 208 6.32 -2.88 -17.53
C LEU A 208 5.44 -2.23 -16.47
N GLU A 209 4.22 -2.74 -16.30
CA GLU A 209 3.31 -2.25 -15.24
C GLU A 209 3.95 -2.44 -13.86
N HIS A 210 4.08 -1.34 -13.13
CA HIS A 210 4.70 -1.32 -11.81
C HIS A 210 4.07 -0.27 -10.90
N VAL A 211 4.37 -0.39 -9.62
CA VAL A 211 4.05 0.59 -8.58
C VAL A 211 5.35 0.99 -7.91
N ASP A 212 5.65 2.28 -7.84
CA ASP A 212 6.83 2.78 -7.15
C ASP A 212 6.56 3.05 -5.68
N THR A 213 7.54 2.82 -4.81
CA THR A 213 7.42 3.25 -3.41
C THR A 213 7.66 4.75 -3.28
N ILE A 214 6.96 5.38 -2.32
CA ILE A 214 7.11 6.80 -2.05
C ILE A 214 8.26 7.00 -1.06
N LYS A 215 9.24 7.83 -1.45
CA LYS A 215 10.23 8.37 -0.52
C LYS A 215 9.78 9.74 -0.04
N LEU A 216 9.67 9.93 1.27
CA LEU A 216 9.28 11.22 1.85
C LEU A 216 10.37 12.27 1.61
N ASP A 217 10.02 13.33 0.89
CA ASP A 217 10.89 14.50 0.62
C ASP A 217 10.05 15.78 0.51
N VAL A 218 9.45 16.16 1.62
CA VAL A 218 8.63 17.38 1.69
C VAL A 218 9.51 18.55 2.08
N LYS A 219 9.75 19.46 1.11
CA LYS A 219 10.42 20.73 1.34
C LYS A 219 9.40 21.84 1.43
N HIS A 220 9.39 22.54 2.55
CA HIS A 220 8.52 23.70 2.74
C HIS A 220 9.33 24.87 3.29
N LYS A 221 9.56 25.88 2.43
CA LYS A 221 10.26 27.10 2.82
C LYS A 221 9.32 28.28 2.69
N ARG A 222 9.10 28.96 3.80
CA ARG A 222 8.43 30.28 3.78
C ARG A 222 9.45 31.37 3.51
N LEU A 223 9.11 32.30 2.62
CA LEU A 223 9.95 33.44 2.31
C LEU A 223 9.88 34.44 3.46
N ALA A 224 11.01 35.12 3.74
CA ALA A 224 11.06 36.14 4.79
C ALA A 224 10.10 37.30 4.51
N PHE A 225 10.00 37.73 3.24
CA PHE A 225 9.04 38.71 2.78
C PHE A 225 7.83 38.02 2.15
N SER A 226 6.90 37.59 3.00
CA SER A 226 5.66 36.92 2.58
C SER A 226 4.54 37.15 3.59
N ASN A 227 3.32 36.97 3.14
CA ASN A 227 2.10 37.10 3.95
C ASN A 227 1.22 35.86 3.80
N LYS A 228 0.15 35.76 4.59
CA LYS A 228 -0.74 34.59 4.61
C LYS A 228 -1.39 34.25 3.25
N TYR A 229 -1.59 35.22 2.37
CA TYR A 229 -2.21 35.00 1.05
C TYR A 229 -1.24 34.35 0.07
N ASP A 230 0.07 34.47 0.29
CA ASP A 230 1.08 33.82 -0.55
C ASP A 230 1.05 32.29 -0.40
N TYR A 231 0.53 31.81 0.72
CA TYR A 231 0.43 30.38 1.10
C TYR A 231 -0.97 29.81 0.92
N GLY A 232 -1.77 30.37 0.01
CA GLY A 232 -3.04 29.84 -0.43
C GLY A 232 -4.20 29.94 0.57
N SER A 233 -5.40 29.71 0.08
CA SER A 233 -6.65 29.72 0.84
C SER A 233 -7.44 28.43 0.62
N ILE A 234 -7.65 27.66 1.70
CA ILE A 234 -8.35 26.38 1.68
C ILE A 234 -9.77 26.56 2.24
N LEU A 235 -10.73 25.90 1.61
CA LEU A 235 -12.07 25.71 2.12
C LEU A 235 -12.29 24.24 2.46
N VAL A 236 -12.66 23.95 3.70
CA VAL A 236 -13.14 22.63 4.11
C VAL A 236 -14.65 22.70 4.26
N ILE A 237 -15.39 21.79 3.65
CA ILE A 237 -16.86 21.67 3.72
C ILE A 237 -17.19 20.38 4.46
N GLY A 238 -17.78 20.47 5.64
CA GLY A 238 -18.03 19.29 6.46
C GLY A 238 -18.57 19.61 7.87
N SER A 239 -18.31 18.72 8.83
CA SER A 239 -18.63 18.92 10.25
C SER A 239 -20.12 19.10 10.53
N ASN A 240 -20.98 18.22 10.03
CA ASN A 240 -22.41 18.20 10.34
C ASN A 240 -22.68 17.75 11.79
N VAL A 241 -23.94 17.77 12.20
CA VAL A 241 -24.39 17.30 13.53
C VAL A 241 -23.83 15.90 13.82
N SER A 242 -23.37 15.68 15.03
CA SER A 242 -22.69 14.47 15.53
C SER A 242 -21.28 14.20 14.98
N MET A 243 -20.80 14.94 13.96
CA MET A 243 -19.48 14.74 13.33
C MET A 243 -18.64 16.03 13.31
N ALA A 244 -18.82 16.91 14.29
CA ALA A 244 -18.16 18.21 14.37
C ALA A 244 -16.61 18.13 14.28
N GLY A 245 -16.00 17.05 14.77
CA GLY A 245 -14.54 16.87 14.79
C GLY A 245 -13.91 16.64 13.43
N ALA A 246 -14.62 16.05 12.48
CA ALA A 246 -14.04 15.62 11.20
C ALA A 246 -13.49 16.79 10.37
N GLY A 247 -14.33 17.77 10.05
CA GLY A 247 -13.88 18.96 9.31
C GLY A 247 -12.89 19.82 10.12
N ILE A 248 -13.00 19.84 11.47
CA ILE A 248 -12.02 20.53 12.32
C ILE A 248 -10.63 19.88 12.18
N MET A 249 -10.53 18.55 12.25
CA MET A 249 -9.25 17.82 12.08
C MET A 249 -8.67 18.03 10.69
N SER A 250 -9.49 18.01 9.64
CA SER A 250 -9.05 18.32 8.28
C SER A 250 -8.53 19.77 8.17
N ALA A 251 -9.25 20.74 8.74
CA ALA A 251 -8.84 22.14 8.71
C ALA A 251 -7.53 22.40 9.48
N ILE A 252 -7.37 21.81 10.67
CA ILE A 252 -6.11 21.89 11.45
C ILE A 252 -4.96 21.29 10.66
N SER A 253 -5.18 20.12 10.04
CA SER A 253 -4.15 19.40 9.28
C SER A 253 -3.73 20.19 8.06
N ALA A 254 -4.66 20.84 7.35
CA ALA A 254 -4.37 21.73 6.24
C ALA A 254 -3.50 22.93 6.68
N LEU A 255 -3.81 23.55 7.81
CA LEU A 255 -3.04 24.65 8.36
C LEU A 255 -1.62 24.20 8.75
N LYS A 256 -1.49 23.07 9.43
CA LYS A 256 -0.20 22.48 9.84
C LYS A 256 0.63 21.97 8.67
N SER A 257 0.01 21.76 7.50
CA SER A 257 0.68 21.33 6.27
C SER A 257 1.04 22.48 5.32
N GLY A 258 0.93 23.74 5.79
CA GLY A 258 1.48 24.89 5.08
C GLY A 258 0.47 25.91 4.58
N ALA A 259 -0.84 25.67 4.70
CA ALA A 259 -1.86 26.64 4.29
C ALA A 259 -1.73 27.97 5.04
N GLY A 260 -1.94 29.08 4.31
CA GLY A 260 -1.93 30.44 4.89
C GLY A 260 -3.26 30.81 5.51
N LEU A 261 -4.36 30.36 4.94
CA LEU A 261 -5.72 30.62 5.38
C LEU A 261 -6.57 29.36 5.23
N VAL A 262 -7.33 29.03 6.29
CA VAL A 262 -8.27 27.89 6.25
C VAL A 262 -9.65 28.39 6.71
N THR A 263 -10.67 28.10 5.91
CA THR A 263 -12.08 28.32 6.24
C THR A 263 -12.76 26.96 6.36
N LEU A 264 -13.53 26.77 7.44
CA LEU A 264 -14.39 25.60 7.62
C LEU A 264 -15.84 26.03 7.44
N ALA A 265 -16.47 25.58 6.34
CA ALA A 265 -17.90 25.79 6.09
C ALA A 265 -18.70 24.61 6.64
N VAL A 266 -19.65 24.89 7.47
CA VAL A 266 -20.45 23.90 8.20
C VAL A 266 -21.94 24.15 7.99
N PRO A 267 -22.79 23.10 7.97
CA PRO A 267 -24.23 23.26 7.98
C PRO A 267 -24.66 24.16 9.14
N LYS A 268 -25.63 25.06 8.88
CA LYS A 268 -26.16 26.03 9.84
C LYS A 268 -26.54 25.37 11.18
N THR A 269 -27.06 24.16 11.11
CA THR A 269 -27.49 23.36 12.27
C THR A 269 -26.38 23.04 13.25
N ASN A 270 -25.11 23.07 12.82
CA ASN A 270 -23.94 22.74 13.67
C ASN A 270 -22.95 23.91 13.81
N TYR A 271 -23.29 25.08 13.28
CA TYR A 271 -22.38 26.24 13.24
C TYR A 271 -21.88 26.67 14.63
N ASP A 272 -22.78 26.80 15.61
CA ASP A 272 -22.43 27.28 16.94
C ASP A 272 -21.50 26.31 17.67
N VAL A 273 -21.79 25.01 17.57
CA VAL A 273 -20.96 23.96 18.19
C VAL A 273 -19.55 23.95 17.57
N VAL A 274 -19.45 24.02 16.26
CA VAL A 274 -18.15 24.01 15.57
C VAL A 274 -17.38 25.30 15.81
N SER A 275 -18.05 26.44 15.84
CA SER A 275 -17.42 27.73 16.12
C SER A 275 -16.78 27.79 17.53
N ILE A 276 -17.41 27.12 18.50
CA ILE A 276 -16.86 27.03 19.87
C ILE A 276 -15.67 26.05 19.94
N LYS A 277 -15.71 24.95 19.17
CA LYS A 277 -14.72 23.87 19.23
C LYS A 277 -13.50 24.08 18.31
N ALA A 278 -13.66 24.86 17.24
CA ALA A 278 -12.59 25.10 16.30
C ALA A 278 -11.46 25.94 16.91
N PRO A 279 -10.20 25.66 16.58
CA PRO A 279 -9.08 26.54 16.95
C PRO A 279 -9.28 27.96 16.41
N LEU A 280 -8.69 28.95 17.11
CA LEU A 280 -8.84 30.36 16.80
C LEU A 280 -8.33 30.75 15.39
N GLU A 281 -7.41 29.96 14.84
CA GLU A 281 -6.83 30.18 13.52
C GLU A 281 -7.75 29.74 12.38
N ILE A 282 -8.82 28.97 12.65
CA ILE A 282 -9.77 28.46 11.67
C ILE A 282 -10.98 29.39 11.60
N MET A 283 -11.25 29.92 10.41
CA MET A 283 -12.44 30.74 10.16
C MET A 283 -13.64 29.83 9.93
N VAL A 284 -14.60 29.83 10.86
CA VAL A 284 -15.84 29.05 10.68
C VAL A 284 -16.91 29.89 10.00
N LYS A 285 -17.60 29.34 9.00
CA LYS A 285 -18.70 29.95 8.26
C LYS A 285 -19.87 28.98 8.11
N LYS A 286 -21.08 29.54 7.93
CA LYS A 286 -22.25 28.74 7.57
C LYS A 286 -22.17 28.38 6.09
N LEU A 287 -22.51 27.13 5.77
CA LEU A 287 -22.49 26.63 4.39
C LEU A 287 -23.55 27.34 3.50
N GLU A 288 -24.66 27.71 4.09
CA GLU A 288 -25.78 28.40 3.42
C GLU A 288 -25.49 29.87 3.05
N ASP A 289 -24.44 30.47 3.62
CA ASP A 289 -23.97 31.83 3.27
C ASP A 289 -23.18 31.84 1.95
N ASN A 290 -23.70 31.17 0.90
CA ASN A 290 -23.02 30.68 -0.30
C ASN A 290 -22.30 31.73 -1.15
N ASP A 291 -22.78 32.97 -1.27
CA ASP A 291 -22.37 33.93 -2.33
C ASP A 291 -20.86 34.29 -2.27
N ASN A 292 -20.18 34.03 -1.14
CA ASN A 292 -18.79 34.41 -0.94
C ASN A 292 -17.84 33.26 -0.50
N LEU A 293 -18.34 32.04 -0.31
CA LEU A 293 -17.51 30.93 0.21
C LEU A 293 -16.41 30.51 -0.75
N LEU A 294 -16.69 30.48 -2.04
CA LEU A 294 -15.80 30.01 -3.10
C LEU A 294 -14.92 31.10 -3.71
N ILE A 295 -15.13 32.37 -3.31
CA ILE A 295 -14.32 33.47 -3.82
C ILE A 295 -12.87 33.32 -3.32
N LYS A 296 -11.91 33.33 -4.24
CA LYS A 296 -10.46 33.23 -3.98
C LYS A 296 -10.07 31.98 -3.18
N LYS A 297 -10.72 30.84 -3.43
CA LYS A 297 -10.32 29.55 -2.87
C LYS A 297 -9.51 28.78 -3.91
N ASP A 298 -8.29 28.42 -3.55
CA ASP A 298 -7.39 27.65 -4.41
C ASP A 298 -7.73 26.16 -4.32
N THR A 299 -8.10 25.69 -3.13
CA THR A 299 -8.33 24.27 -2.84
C THR A 299 -9.56 24.08 -1.95
N VAL A 300 -10.37 23.11 -2.28
CA VAL A 300 -11.58 22.71 -1.52
C VAL A 300 -11.45 21.26 -1.08
N VAL A 301 -11.69 21.00 0.20
CA VAL A 301 -11.93 19.67 0.76
C VAL A 301 -13.42 19.53 0.99
N PHE A 302 -14.02 18.50 0.41
CA PHE A 302 -15.46 18.26 0.49
C PHE A 302 -15.74 16.90 1.10
N GLY A 303 -16.50 16.87 2.20
CA GLY A 303 -17.04 15.64 2.74
C GLY A 303 -16.70 15.24 4.18
N PRO A 304 -15.60 15.66 4.82
CA PRO A 304 -15.27 15.24 6.20
C PRO A 304 -16.43 15.51 7.18
N GLY A 305 -17.14 14.43 7.57
CA GLY A 305 -18.30 14.51 8.48
C GLY A 305 -19.46 15.37 7.95
N LEU A 306 -19.68 15.43 6.62
CA LEU A 306 -20.75 16.23 6.02
C LEU A 306 -22.13 15.59 6.24
N GLY A 307 -22.18 14.25 6.39
CA GLY A 307 -23.41 13.50 6.54
C GLY A 307 -24.00 13.07 5.18
N ARG A 308 -24.97 12.16 5.27
CA ARG A 308 -25.63 11.54 4.09
C ARG A 308 -27.14 11.78 4.07
N CYS A 309 -27.70 12.45 5.10
CA CYS A 309 -29.14 12.69 5.21
C CYS A 309 -29.62 13.81 4.28
N GLU A 310 -28.79 14.83 4.08
CA GLU A 310 -29.04 15.90 3.15
C GLU A 310 -28.38 15.61 1.81
N ASP A 311 -28.96 16.07 0.70
CA ASP A 311 -28.37 15.87 -0.63
C ASP A 311 -27.51 17.06 -1.03
N TYR A 312 -26.19 16.85 -0.97
CA TYR A 312 -25.20 17.82 -1.40
C TYR A 312 -24.68 17.60 -2.83
N SER A 313 -25.37 16.79 -3.63
CA SER A 313 -24.97 16.50 -5.03
C SER A 313 -24.94 17.74 -5.90
N THR A 314 -25.89 18.68 -5.70
CA THR A 314 -25.94 19.95 -6.45
C THR A 314 -24.72 20.81 -6.15
N LEU A 315 -24.34 20.97 -4.87
CA LEU A 315 -23.14 21.71 -4.47
C LEU A 315 -21.87 21.02 -5.01
N LEU A 316 -21.80 19.69 -4.95
CA LEU A 316 -20.66 18.97 -5.48
C LEU A 316 -20.54 19.11 -7.01
N ARG A 317 -21.66 19.09 -7.76
CA ARG A 317 -21.68 19.39 -9.20
C ARG A 317 -21.15 20.79 -9.52
N GLU A 318 -21.52 21.77 -8.73
CA GLU A 318 -20.99 23.13 -8.87
C GLU A 318 -19.48 23.15 -8.66
N LEU A 319 -18.96 22.50 -7.61
CA LEU A 319 -17.52 22.40 -7.34
C LEU A 319 -16.76 21.68 -8.45
N LEU A 320 -17.30 20.57 -8.97
CA LEU A 320 -16.73 19.81 -10.09
C LEU A 320 -16.62 20.68 -11.38
N SER A 321 -17.56 21.59 -11.61
CA SER A 321 -17.59 22.47 -12.80
C SER A 321 -16.66 23.68 -12.73
N ARG A 322 -15.97 23.91 -11.61
CA ARG A 322 -15.06 25.05 -11.41
C ARG A 322 -13.60 24.66 -11.65
N ASP A 323 -12.77 25.63 -12.05
CA ASP A 323 -11.30 25.44 -12.12
C ASP A 323 -10.67 25.64 -10.73
N ILE A 324 -10.72 24.61 -9.91
CA ILE A 324 -10.20 24.55 -8.54
C ILE A 324 -9.49 23.21 -8.30
N ASN A 325 -8.73 23.13 -7.21
CA ASN A 325 -8.31 21.84 -6.67
C ASN A 325 -9.40 21.31 -5.75
N LEU A 326 -9.93 20.12 -6.02
CA LEU A 326 -11.01 19.50 -5.26
C LEU A 326 -10.57 18.16 -4.68
N ILE A 327 -10.62 18.05 -3.37
CA ILE A 327 -10.39 16.79 -2.63
C ILE A 327 -11.74 16.34 -2.10
N VAL A 328 -12.16 15.12 -2.45
CA VAL A 328 -13.43 14.52 -1.99
C VAL A 328 -13.11 13.32 -1.10
N ASP A 329 -13.56 13.38 0.15
CA ASP A 329 -13.32 12.35 1.17
C ASP A 329 -14.61 12.02 1.94
N ALA A 330 -14.61 10.89 2.61
CA ALA A 330 -15.65 10.46 3.54
C ALA A 330 -17.08 10.55 2.95
N ASP A 331 -17.99 11.29 3.61
CA ASP A 331 -19.37 11.42 3.12
C ASP A 331 -19.48 12.12 1.74
N GLY A 332 -18.45 12.90 1.36
CA GLY A 332 -18.35 13.47 0.03
C GLY A 332 -18.30 12.41 -1.08
N LEU A 333 -17.64 11.28 -0.82
CA LEU A 333 -17.57 10.15 -1.76
C LEU A 333 -18.94 9.49 -1.97
N PHE A 334 -19.78 9.44 -0.93
CA PHE A 334 -21.16 8.99 -1.07
C PHE A 334 -21.97 9.90 -1.98
N HIS A 335 -21.81 11.24 -1.87
CA HIS A 335 -22.48 12.17 -2.77
C HIS A 335 -21.91 12.10 -4.20
N LEU A 336 -20.59 11.87 -4.34
CA LEU A 336 -19.92 11.67 -5.62
C LEU A 336 -20.45 10.43 -6.35
N SER A 337 -20.75 9.35 -5.61
CA SER A 337 -21.25 8.10 -6.21
C SER A 337 -22.62 8.23 -6.88
N LYS A 338 -23.35 9.32 -6.62
CA LYS A 338 -24.66 9.63 -7.22
C LYS A 338 -24.56 10.47 -8.51
N ILE A 339 -23.35 10.83 -8.94
CA ILE A 339 -23.11 11.67 -10.12
C ILE A 339 -22.53 10.80 -11.23
N ASP A 340 -23.31 10.54 -12.27
CA ASP A 340 -22.92 9.64 -13.37
C ASP A 340 -22.12 10.34 -14.48
N ASP A 341 -22.35 11.65 -14.69
CA ASP A 341 -21.81 12.47 -15.77
C ASP A 341 -20.53 13.26 -15.35
N ILE A 342 -19.76 12.73 -14.42
CA ILE A 342 -18.58 13.43 -13.84
C ILE A 342 -17.58 13.86 -14.91
N LYS A 343 -17.26 12.98 -15.86
CA LYS A 343 -16.26 13.27 -16.91
C LYS A 343 -16.69 14.43 -17.82
N GLU A 344 -18.00 14.65 -17.98
CA GLU A 344 -18.57 15.68 -18.83
C GLU A 344 -18.54 17.05 -18.14
N ILE A 345 -18.84 17.08 -16.84
CA ILE A 345 -18.97 18.33 -16.07
C ILE A 345 -17.65 18.79 -15.44
N LYS A 346 -16.71 17.87 -15.20
CA LYS A 346 -15.50 18.12 -14.45
C LYS A 346 -14.54 19.09 -15.14
N LYS A 347 -14.28 20.22 -14.50
CA LYS A 347 -13.22 21.18 -14.85
C LYS A 347 -12.14 21.28 -13.76
N CYS A 348 -12.47 20.82 -12.55
CA CYS A 348 -11.55 20.83 -11.42
C CYS A 348 -10.42 19.78 -11.58
N ARG A 349 -9.33 19.99 -10.86
CA ARG A 349 -8.36 18.93 -10.57
C ARG A 349 -8.92 18.14 -9.39
N LEU A 350 -9.32 16.90 -9.64
CA LEU A 350 -10.00 16.05 -8.66
C LEU A 350 -9.02 15.06 -8.00
N CYS A 351 -9.09 14.96 -6.67
CA CYS A 351 -8.50 13.88 -5.89
C CYS A 351 -9.59 13.23 -5.04
N ILE A 352 -9.68 11.90 -5.06
CA ILE A 352 -10.58 11.12 -4.19
C ILE A 352 -9.76 10.26 -3.23
N THR A 353 -10.25 10.10 -2.00
CA THR A 353 -9.51 9.41 -0.93
C THR A 353 -10.32 8.27 -0.28
N PRO A 354 -10.84 7.29 -1.06
CA PRO A 354 -11.67 6.24 -0.49
C PRO A 354 -10.87 5.22 0.33
N HIS A 355 -11.47 4.72 1.41
CA HIS A 355 -11.14 3.41 1.96
C HIS A 355 -11.89 2.30 1.21
N PHE A 356 -11.62 1.01 1.49
CA PHE A 356 -12.21 -0.11 0.76
C PHE A 356 -13.75 -0.10 0.72
N GLY A 357 -14.41 0.28 1.82
CA GLY A 357 -15.88 0.36 1.84
C GLY A 357 -16.43 1.49 0.96
N GLU A 358 -15.78 2.66 0.97
CA GLU A 358 -16.13 3.80 0.13
C GLU A 358 -15.85 3.51 -1.36
N ALA A 359 -14.73 2.86 -1.65
CA ALA A 359 -14.39 2.43 -3.00
C ALA A 359 -15.42 1.42 -3.56
N ALA A 360 -15.89 0.48 -2.72
CA ALA A 360 -16.97 -0.44 -3.09
C ALA A 360 -18.27 0.30 -3.45
N THR A 361 -18.63 1.35 -2.69
CA THR A 361 -19.77 2.21 -2.99
C THR A 361 -19.58 2.96 -4.32
N LEU A 362 -18.40 3.54 -4.53
CA LEU A 362 -18.08 4.27 -5.77
C LEU A 362 -18.12 3.37 -7.02
N LEU A 363 -17.69 2.12 -6.92
CA LEU A 363 -17.70 1.16 -8.03
C LEU A 363 -18.99 0.35 -8.15
N GLY A 364 -19.83 0.32 -7.11
CA GLY A 364 -21.03 -0.50 -7.05
C GLY A 364 -20.74 -2.01 -6.94
N LYS A 365 -19.54 -2.40 -6.46
CA LYS A 365 -19.09 -3.79 -6.31
C LYS A 365 -18.14 -3.99 -5.14
N SER A 366 -17.94 -5.25 -4.69
CA SER A 366 -16.91 -5.58 -3.71
C SER A 366 -15.51 -5.37 -4.29
N ILE A 367 -14.57 -4.87 -3.47
CA ILE A 367 -13.18 -4.65 -3.86
C ILE A 367 -12.17 -5.50 -3.05
N LYS A 368 -12.66 -6.38 -2.18
CA LYS A 368 -11.81 -7.15 -1.25
C LYS A 368 -10.88 -8.14 -1.94
N ASP A 369 -11.25 -8.61 -3.12
CA ASP A 369 -10.54 -9.68 -3.80
C ASP A 369 -9.37 -9.17 -4.64
N ASP A 370 -9.48 -7.95 -5.20
CA ASP A 370 -8.44 -7.34 -6.02
C ASP A 370 -8.45 -5.80 -5.87
N SER A 371 -7.78 -5.32 -4.84
CA SER A 371 -7.71 -3.90 -4.51
C SER A 371 -6.95 -3.08 -5.56
N PHE A 372 -5.93 -3.65 -6.22
CA PHE A 372 -5.16 -2.94 -7.22
C PHE A 372 -5.94 -2.73 -8.52
N THR A 373 -6.64 -3.75 -9.02
CA THR A 373 -7.54 -3.59 -10.17
C THR A 373 -8.65 -2.59 -9.87
N CYS A 374 -9.30 -2.68 -8.71
CA CYS A 374 -10.33 -1.73 -8.31
C CYS A 374 -9.79 -0.29 -8.15
N PHE A 375 -8.56 -0.13 -7.71
CA PHE A 375 -7.88 1.18 -7.66
C PHE A 375 -7.73 1.78 -9.07
N LYS A 376 -7.32 1.00 -10.07
CA LYS A 376 -7.23 1.44 -11.47
C LYS A 376 -8.62 1.81 -12.04
N GLU A 377 -9.63 1.02 -11.75
CA GLU A 377 -11.02 1.30 -12.17
C GLU A 377 -11.56 2.62 -11.58
N LEU A 378 -11.20 2.97 -10.34
CA LEU A 378 -11.56 4.26 -9.75
C LEU A 378 -10.90 5.42 -10.51
N ILE A 379 -9.61 5.28 -10.83
CA ILE A 379 -8.88 6.28 -11.63
C ILE A 379 -9.58 6.46 -12.99
N ASP A 380 -9.89 5.37 -13.67
CA ASP A 380 -10.53 5.40 -14.99
C ASP A 380 -11.94 5.96 -14.92
N LYS A 381 -12.75 5.55 -13.91
CA LYS A 381 -14.13 6.00 -13.77
C LYS A 381 -14.25 7.50 -13.54
N TYR A 382 -13.41 8.05 -12.65
CA TYR A 382 -13.49 9.44 -12.21
C TYR A 382 -12.47 10.35 -12.91
N ASP A 383 -11.56 9.80 -13.70
CA ASP A 383 -10.46 10.51 -14.35
C ASP A 383 -9.77 11.48 -13.38
N CYS A 384 -9.21 10.95 -12.28
CA CYS A 384 -8.74 11.73 -11.15
C CYS A 384 -7.53 11.06 -10.46
N ILE A 385 -6.86 11.83 -9.58
CA ILE A 385 -5.92 11.25 -8.63
C ILE A 385 -6.72 10.47 -7.59
N THR A 386 -6.38 9.21 -7.41
CA THR A 386 -7.02 8.32 -6.43
C THR A 386 -6.05 7.94 -5.33
N VAL A 387 -6.50 8.03 -4.08
CA VAL A 387 -5.81 7.54 -2.89
C VAL A 387 -6.65 6.42 -2.29
N LEU A 388 -6.31 5.17 -2.55
CA LEU A 388 -6.99 4.03 -1.94
C LEU A 388 -6.34 3.71 -0.59
N LYS A 389 -7.05 4.10 0.48
CA LYS A 389 -6.58 3.95 1.87
C LYS A 389 -6.57 2.47 2.30
N GLY A 390 -5.44 1.99 2.83
CA GLY A 390 -5.24 0.64 3.36
C GLY A 390 -4.04 0.59 4.29
N HIS A 391 -3.60 -0.61 4.68
CA HIS A 391 -2.35 -0.78 5.45
C HIS A 391 -1.17 -0.11 4.73
N ASN A 392 -1.00 -0.42 3.46
CA ASN A 392 -0.14 0.31 2.53
C ASN A 392 -1.04 1.05 1.52
N THR A 393 -0.99 2.36 1.53
CA THR A 393 -1.90 3.20 0.74
C THR A 393 -1.42 3.32 -0.70
N LEU A 394 -2.30 2.98 -1.66
CA LEU A 394 -2.07 3.20 -3.09
C LEU A 394 -2.44 4.64 -3.48
N VAL A 395 -1.59 5.27 -4.27
CA VAL A 395 -1.81 6.61 -4.82
C VAL A 395 -1.48 6.60 -6.31
N GLY A 396 -2.34 7.14 -7.15
CA GLY A 396 -2.04 7.17 -8.58
C GLY A 396 -3.02 7.98 -9.39
N ASP A 397 -2.67 8.15 -10.65
CA ASP A 397 -3.50 8.66 -11.72
C ASP A 397 -3.38 7.72 -12.94
N LYS A 398 -3.86 8.13 -14.12
CA LYS A 398 -3.79 7.33 -15.35
C LYS A 398 -2.38 6.99 -15.83
N ASP A 399 -1.36 7.75 -15.37
CA ASP A 399 0.00 7.64 -15.90
C ASP A 399 0.94 6.88 -14.95
N ARG A 400 0.74 6.97 -13.62
CA ARG A 400 1.67 6.43 -12.62
C ARG A 400 0.97 5.96 -11.35
N TYR A 401 1.57 4.95 -10.70
CA TYR A 401 1.11 4.38 -9.44
C TYR A 401 2.20 4.39 -8.39
N TYR A 402 1.83 4.74 -7.18
CA TYR A 402 2.72 4.77 -6.01
C TYR A 402 2.11 4.00 -4.84
N LEU A 403 2.98 3.46 -3.98
CA LEU A 403 2.61 2.82 -2.73
C LEU A 403 3.37 3.47 -1.57
N SER A 404 2.64 3.90 -0.54
CA SER A 404 3.25 4.36 0.70
C SER A 404 3.50 3.18 1.63
N LEU A 405 4.74 3.06 2.09
CA LEU A 405 5.13 2.11 3.13
C LEU A 405 5.12 2.73 4.53
N TYR A 406 4.87 4.05 4.64
CA TYR A 406 4.76 4.75 5.91
C TYR A 406 3.39 4.53 6.53
N GLY A 407 3.35 4.42 7.84
CA GLY A 407 2.16 4.23 8.64
C GLY A 407 2.20 2.93 9.44
N ASN A 408 1.27 2.81 10.38
CA ASN A 408 1.18 1.66 11.28
C ASN A 408 -0.28 1.38 11.65
N SER A 409 -0.52 0.22 12.27
CA SER A 409 -1.86 -0.24 12.66
C SER A 409 -2.58 0.66 13.68
N GLY A 410 -1.84 1.42 14.50
CA GLY A 410 -2.41 2.41 15.42
C GLY A 410 -3.15 3.55 14.73
N MET A 411 -2.86 3.82 13.45
CA MET A 411 -3.56 4.82 12.63
C MET A 411 -4.99 4.39 12.24
N ALA A 412 -5.40 3.16 12.52
CA ALA A 412 -6.78 2.69 12.35
C ALA A 412 -7.69 3.27 13.44
N THR A 413 -7.75 4.59 13.56
CA THR A 413 -8.53 5.37 14.51
C THR A 413 -9.42 6.38 13.82
N ALA A 414 -10.52 6.78 14.47
CA ALA A 414 -11.44 7.78 13.92
C ALA A 414 -10.71 9.12 13.70
N GLY A 415 -10.95 9.73 12.53
CA GLY A 415 -10.36 11.03 12.18
C GLY A 415 -9.02 10.95 11.43
N SER A 416 -8.37 9.79 11.35
CA SER A 416 -7.11 9.64 10.61
C SER A 416 -7.27 10.00 9.12
N GLY A 417 -8.38 9.61 8.47
CA GLY A 417 -8.71 10.00 7.09
C GLY A 417 -8.92 11.51 6.95
N ASP A 418 -9.62 12.13 7.90
CA ASP A 418 -9.85 13.58 7.90
C ASP A 418 -8.52 14.35 7.98
N VAL A 419 -7.57 13.85 8.79
CA VAL A 419 -6.20 14.40 8.84
C VAL A 419 -5.52 14.29 7.48
N LEU A 420 -5.61 13.14 6.81
CA LEU A 420 -5.02 12.95 5.48
C LEU A 420 -5.59 13.93 4.44
N SER A 421 -6.91 14.10 4.38
CA SER A 421 -7.55 15.03 3.45
C SER A 421 -7.08 16.47 3.65
N GLY A 422 -6.86 16.88 4.90
CA GLY A 422 -6.28 18.16 5.26
C GLY A 422 -4.80 18.30 4.83
N ILE A 423 -3.99 17.27 5.04
CA ILE A 423 -2.58 17.26 4.62
C ILE A 423 -2.47 17.39 3.09
N ILE A 424 -3.30 16.65 2.33
CA ILE A 424 -3.35 16.75 0.88
C ILE A 424 -3.66 18.19 0.46
N ALA A 425 -4.70 18.81 1.06
CA ALA A 425 -5.06 20.19 0.76
C ALA A 425 -3.92 21.16 1.08
N GLY A 426 -3.24 21.01 2.21
CA GLY A 426 -2.13 21.86 2.64
C GLY A 426 -0.93 21.78 1.72
N LEU A 427 -0.52 20.59 1.26
CA LEU A 427 0.60 20.42 0.34
C LEU A 427 0.25 20.76 -1.11
N ALA A 428 -1.00 20.48 -1.53
CA ALA A 428 -1.48 20.77 -2.88
C ALA A 428 -1.73 22.27 -3.12
N LEU A 429 -2.05 23.05 -2.09
CA LEU A 429 -2.32 24.49 -2.08
C LEU A 429 -2.80 25.08 -3.42
N LYS A 430 -1.87 25.46 -4.30
CA LYS A 430 -2.13 26.10 -5.59
C LYS A 430 -2.17 25.12 -6.77
N GLU A 431 -1.70 23.90 -6.59
CA GLU A 431 -1.61 22.90 -7.65
C GLU A 431 -1.77 21.50 -7.08
N LEU A 432 -2.87 20.86 -7.41
CA LEU A 432 -3.14 19.47 -7.10
C LEU A 432 -2.53 18.59 -8.21
N ASN A 433 -1.47 17.87 -7.89
CA ASN A 433 -0.83 16.92 -8.78
C ASN A 433 -0.41 15.64 -8.01
N LEU A 434 -0.12 14.58 -8.76
CA LEU A 434 0.20 13.27 -8.20
C LEU A 434 1.39 13.31 -7.25
N SER A 435 2.44 14.06 -7.57
CA SER A 435 3.64 14.16 -6.72
C SER A 435 3.31 14.74 -5.34
N LYS A 436 2.52 15.81 -5.27
CA LYS A 436 2.12 16.44 -4.00
C LYS A 436 1.19 15.55 -3.19
N VAL A 437 0.25 14.86 -3.85
CA VAL A 437 -0.66 13.91 -3.19
C VAL A 437 0.14 12.71 -2.62
N SER A 438 1.09 12.18 -3.38
CA SER A 438 1.97 11.09 -2.91
C SER A 438 2.79 11.52 -1.69
N GLN A 439 3.37 12.73 -1.72
CA GLN A 439 4.10 13.27 -0.57
C GLN A 439 3.18 13.52 0.65
N ALA A 440 1.93 13.92 0.44
CA ALA A 440 0.95 14.09 1.51
C ALA A 440 0.62 12.75 2.18
N VAL A 441 0.43 11.70 1.40
CA VAL A 441 0.19 10.33 1.93
C VAL A 441 1.41 9.84 2.71
N ALA A 442 2.62 10.02 2.18
CA ALA A 442 3.84 9.64 2.90
C ALA A 442 4.02 10.45 4.19
N LEU A 443 3.76 11.76 4.17
CA LEU A 443 3.83 12.63 5.34
C LEU A 443 2.82 12.21 6.42
N HIS A 444 1.59 11.87 6.03
CA HIS A 444 0.56 11.36 6.94
C HIS A 444 1.01 10.08 7.63
N GLY A 445 1.51 9.09 6.85
CA GLY A 445 2.01 7.84 7.41
C GLY A 445 3.22 8.05 8.32
N PHE A 446 4.20 8.87 7.89
CA PHE A 446 5.37 9.21 8.68
C PHE A 446 5.00 9.91 10.01
N ALA A 447 4.05 10.84 9.97
CA ALA A 447 3.55 11.50 11.17
C ALA A 447 2.89 10.48 12.13
N GLY A 448 2.15 9.51 11.60
CA GLY A 448 1.61 8.38 12.36
C GLY A 448 2.69 7.49 12.98
N ASP A 449 3.77 7.22 12.26
CA ASP A 449 4.91 6.45 12.79
C ASP A 449 5.61 7.20 13.92
N LYS A 450 5.79 8.52 13.78
CA LYS A 450 6.33 9.36 14.85
C LYS A 450 5.41 9.45 16.07
N ALA A 451 4.12 9.52 15.85
CA ALA A 451 3.14 9.47 16.93
C ALA A 451 3.16 8.12 17.67
N LYS A 452 3.31 6.99 16.95
CA LYS A 452 3.46 5.65 17.55
C LYS A 452 4.71 5.56 18.44
N GLU A 453 5.84 6.14 18.02
CA GLU A 453 7.08 6.17 18.82
C GLU A 453 6.86 6.82 20.20
N LEU A 454 5.93 7.82 20.30
CA LEU A 454 5.65 8.56 21.51
C LEU A 454 4.53 7.93 22.37
N TYR A 455 3.47 7.46 21.73
CA TYR A 455 2.22 7.07 22.41
C TYR A 455 1.92 5.58 22.33
N GLY A 456 2.64 4.80 21.51
CA GLY A 456 2.35 3.40 21.22
C GLY A 456 1.17 3.24 20.25
N GLU A 457 1.00 2.04 19.68
CA GLU A 457 -0.05 1.76 18.69
C GLU A 457 -1.47 1.83 19.30
N ALA A 458 -1.63 1.31 20.51
CA ALA A 458 -2.96 1.19 21.13
C ALA A 458 -3.56 2.52 21.57
N SER A 459 -2.71 3.53 21.85
CA SER A 459 -3.14 4.82 22.38
C SER A 459 -3.12 5.95 21.36
N LEU A 460 -2.67 5.66 20.12
CA LEU A 460 -2.54 6.65 19.06
C LEU A 460 -3.89 7.17 18.61
N THR A 461 -4.02 8.50 18.53
CA THR A 461 -5.21 9.20 18.05
C THR A 461 -4.92 10.04 16.82
N ALA A 462 -5.96 10.47 16.12
CA ALA A 462 -5.81 11.39 14.96
C ALA A 462 -5.15 12.73 15.37
N SER A 463 -5.36 13.17 16.61
CA SER A 463 -4.73 14.38 17.15
C SER A 463 -3.21 14.24 17.27
N ASP A 464 -2.72 13.06 17.63
CA ASP A 464 -1.29 12.78 17.71
C ASP A 464 -0.65 12.79 16.32
N ILE A 465 -1.39 12.31 15.31
CA ILE A 465 -0.92 12.34 13.92
C ILE A 465 -0.75 13.78 13.45
N TYR A 466 -1.80 14.64 13.53
CA TYR A 466 -1.64 16.02 13.04
C TYR A 466 -0.66 16.85 13.88
N ASN A 467 -0.44 16.51 15.14
CA ASN A 467 0.58 17.16 15.96
C ASN A 467 2.00 16.73 15.60
N SER A 468 2.18 15.61 14.91
CA SER A 468 3.49 15.09 14.47
C SER A 468 3.86 15.47 13.03
N ILE A 469 2.99 16.14 12.28
CA ILE A 469 3.20 16.51 10.85
C ILE A 469 4.52 17.28 10.66
N TYR A 470 4.84 18.21 11.58
CA TYR A 470 6.02 19.07 11.48
C TYR A 470 7.35 18.30 11.42
N LEU A 471 7.38 17.08 11.94
CA LEU A 471 8.58 16.23 11.95
C LEU A 471 8.97 15.71 10.55
N GLY A 472 8.06 15.73 9.60
CA GLY A 472 8.31 15.28 8.24
C GLY A 472 8.74 16.39 7.25
N PHE A 473 8.75 17.64 7.66
CA PHE A 473 9.28 18.75 6.84
C PHE A 473 10.81 18.85 6.95
N LYS A 474 11.46 19.13 5.79
CA LYS A 474 12.90 19.37 5.68
C LYS A 474 13.19 20.84 5.45
#